data_1d730058a2cb2624289e145672251e14
#
_entry.id   1d730058a2cb2624289e145672251e14
#
_cell.length_a   1.000
_cell.length_b   1.000
_cell.length_c   1.000
_cell.angle_alpha   90.00
_cell.angle_beta   90.00
_cell.angle_gamma   90.00
#
_symmetry.space_group_name_H-M   'P 1'
#
loop_
_entity.id
_entity.type
_entity.pdbx_description
1 polymer ?
#
loop_
_entity_poly.entity_id
_entity_poly.type
_entity_poly.pdbx_seq_one_letter_code
_entity_poly.pdbx_strand_id
1 'polypeptide(L)'
;MKKIILFFLPVMVFLSCSSSKKATIHDSGNTLTNKEKNDGWKSLFNGTSTDGWHNYGRQNVGPEWKVEDGVIHLSGSEKGKEGGDLVTNEEFENFDLKLDWKISDKGNSGIIFYVHEDPAKYHETYETGIEMQILDNGTPTRLGQPDGKLYTHRAGDLYDLMASKEVANPLGEWNHIEIKCVNGNLDFYMNGEHTLSTHLWDDNWQKMIAISKFKDMPGFGTFQKGKIALQDHGDDVWFKNIRIKRL
;
A
#
# COMPACT_ATOMS: atom_id res chain seq x y z
N MET A 1 10.45 79.40 4.91
CA MET A 1 9.95 78.22 4.16
C MET A 1 10.92 77.06 4.44
N LYS A 2 10.50 76.12 5.35
CA LYS A 2 11.32 74.96 5.68
C LYS A 2 10.87 73.82 4.78
N LYS A 3 11.81 73.27 3.96
CA LYS A 3 11.55 72.06 3.13
C LYS A 3 11.74 70.83 4.01
N ILE A 4 10.69 70.05 4.16
CA ILE A 4 10.75 68.72 4.76
C ILE A 4 11.11 67.73 3.67
N ILE A 5 12.25 67.03 3.85
CA ILE A 5 12.71 65.97 2.97
C ILE A 5 12.20 64.66 3.60
N LEU A 6 11.27 63.96 2.93
CA LEU A 6 10.80 62.66 3.33
C LEU A 6 11.73 61.58 2.75
N PHE A 7 12.45 60.84 3.63
CA PHE A 7 13.19 59.66 3.23
C PHE A 7 12.25 58.46 3.15
N PHE A 8 12.09 57.92 1.97
CA PHE A 8 11.45 56.62 1.76
C PHE A 8 12.52 55.53 1.94
N LEU A 9 12.39 54.69 2.96
CA LEU A 9 13.15 53.44 3.13
C LEU A 9 12.44 52.33 2.34
N PRO A 10 13.11 51.62 1.41
CA PRO A 10 12.51 50.45 0.77
C PRO A 10 12.55 49.28 1.74
N VAL A 11 11.36 48.73 2.07
CA VAL A 11 11.22 47.46 2.79
C VAL A 11 11.52 46.34 1.80
N MET A 12 12.68 45.73 1.92
CA MET A 12 13.00 44.48 1.22
C MET A 12 12.24 43.31 1.91
N VAL A 13 11.20 42.82 1.26
CA VAL A 13 10.54 41.56 1.65
C VAL A 13 11.38 40.41 1.12
N PHE A 14 12.12 39.74 1.99
CA PHE A 14 12.75 38.46 1.64
C PHE A 14 11.68 37.38 1.59
N LEU A 15 11.26 36.99 0.38
CA LEU A 15 10.53 35.74 0.18
C LEU A 15 11.51 34.58 0.44
N SER A 16 11.42 33.99 1.63
CA SER A 16 12.06 32.72 1.92
C SER A 16 11.32 31.63 1.17
N CYS A 17 11.85 31.20 0.02
CA CYS A 17 11.41 30.01 -0.69
C CYS A 17 11.91 28.80 0.10
N SER A 18 11.07 28.25 0.97
CA SER A 18 11.30 26.95 1.60
C SER A 18 11.15 25.87 0.53
N SER A 19 12.24 25.48 -0.12
CA SER A 19 12.23 24.29 -0.96
C SER A 19 12.20 23.07 -0.03
N SER A 20 11.04 22.44 0.11
CA SER A 20 10.95 21.11 0.70
C SER A 20 11.78 20.15 -0.18
N LYS A 21 12.90 19.69 0.32
CA LYS A 21 13.67 18.61 -0.31
C LYS A 21 12.77 17.37 -0.29
N LYS A 22 12.19 17.00 -1.45
CA LYS A 22 11.65 15.66 -1.64
C LYS A 22 12.74 14.67 -1.22
N ALA A 23 12.44 13.81 -0.26
CA ALA A 23 13.35 12.75 0.12
C ALA A 23 13.62 11.90 -1.14
N THR A 24 14.88 11.79 -1.51
CA THR A 24 15.29 10.92 -2.63
C THR A 24 15.08 9.48 -2.16
N ILE A 25 14.03 8.84 -2.68
CA ILE A 25 13.79 7.41 -2.47
C ILE A 25 14.90 6.68 -3.23
N HIS A 26 15.81 6.06 -2.49
CA HIS A 26 16.90 5.31 -3.07
C HIS A 26 16.36 3.93 -3.46
N ASP A 27 16.16 3.69 -4.76
CA ASP A 27 15.85 2.35 -5.27
C ASP A 27 17.08 1.45 -5.09
N SER A 28 17.14 0.70 -3.99
CA SER A 28 18.20 -0.28 -3.72
C SER A 28 17.98 -1.61 -4.43
N GLY A 29 16.92 -1.70 -5.25
CA GLY A 29 16.45 -2.96 -5.80
C GLY A 29 15.92 -3.88 -4.68
N ASN A 30 15.71 -5.17 -4.98
CA ASN A 30 15.21 -6.16 -4.01
C ASN A 30 16.23 -6.49 -2.91
N THR A 31 17.43 -5.92 -2.95
CA THR A 31 18.53 -6.20 -2.00
C THR A 31 18.52 -5.18 -0.87
N LEU A 32 18.50 -5.66 0.37
CA LEU A 32 18.66 -4.82 1.54
C LEU A 32 20.08 -4.27 1.65
N THR A 33 20.21 -2.98 1.94
CA THR A 33 21.47 -2.36 2.33
C THR A 33 21.95 -2.92 3.67
N ASN A 34 23.26 -2.76 3.97
CA ASN A 34 23.79 -3.16 5.29
C ASN A 34 23.12 -2.42 6.44
N LYS A 35 22.75 -1.16 6.22
CA LYS A 35 22.01 -0.37 7.22
C LYS A 35 20.64 -0.98 7.49
N GLU A 36 19.87 -1.32 6.46
CA GLU A 36 18.54 -1.93 6.63
C GLU A 36 18.63 -3.29 7.35
N LYS A 37 19.62 -4.13 6.99
CA LYS A 37 19.86 -5.41 7.70
C LYS A 37 20.15 -5.19 9.18
N ASN A 38 21.00 -4.22 9.50
CA ASN A 38 21.36 -3.87 10.89
C ASN A 38 20.16 -3.26 11.65
N ASP A 39 19.29 -2.56 10.96
CA ASP A 39 18.06 -1.98 11.51
C ASP A 39 16.92 -3.02 11.66
N GLY A 40 17.13 -4.29 11.29
CA GLY A 40 16.22 -5.40 11.48
C GLY A 40 15.22 -5.62 10.32
N TRP A 41 15.45 -5.00 9.15
CA TRP A 41 14.66 -5.27 7.95
C TRP A 41 14.95 -6.66 7.39
N LYS A 42 13.92 -7.32 6.90
CA LYS A 42 13.96 -8.58 6.17
C LYS A 42 13.36 -8.38 4.78
N SER A 43 14.03 -8.87 3.75
CA SER A 43 13.41 -8.93 2.41
C SER A 43 12.37 -10.05 2.37
N LEU A 44 11.20 -9.74 1.84
CA LEU A 44 10.15 -10.72 1.52
C LEU A 44 10.17 -11.14 0.05
N PHE A 45 10.99 -10.48 -0.77
CA PHE A 45 11.19 -10.84 -2.18
C PHE A 45 12.66 -10.64 -2.57
N ASN A 46 13.27 -11.70 -3.10
CA ASN A 46 14.69 -11.72 -3.46
C ASN A 46 14.98 -11.24 -4.90
N GLY A 47 13.94 -10.93 -5.68
CA GLY A 47 14.06 -10.52 -7.08
C GLY A 47 14.12 -11.68 -8.09
N THR A 48 14.14 -12.93 -7.65
CA THR A 48 14.34 -14.09 -8.54
C THR A 48 13.34 -15.23 -8.35
N SER A 49 12.66 -15.30 -7.22
CA SER A 49 11.69 -16.36 -6.93
C SER A 49 10.58 -15.86 -6.01
N THR A 50 9.48 -16.61 -5.97
CA THR A 50 8.37 -16.41 -5.03
C THR A 50 8.57 -17.18 -3.71
N ASP A 51 9.81 -17.57 -3.38
CA ASP A 51 10.12 -18.23 -2.12
C ASP A 51 9.63 -17.43 -0.92
N GLY A 52 8.94 -18.07 0.00
CA GLY A 52 8.31 -17.41 1.15
C GLY A 52 6.88 -16.97 0.91
N TRP A 53 6.31 -17.29 -0.28
CA TRP A 53 4.95 -17.00 -0.67
C TRP A 53 4.21 -18.25 -1.17
N HIS A 54 2.89 -18.23 -1.14
CA HIS A 54 2.00 -19.22 -1.75
C HIS A 54 0.66 -18.54 -2.07
N ASN A 55 -0.17 -19.15 -2.91
CA ASN A 55 -1.53 -18.63 -3.10
C ASN A 55 -2.39 -19.01 -1.90
N TYR A 56 -3.30 -18.13 -1.51
CA TYR A 56 -4.21 -18.32 -0.39
C TYR A 56 -4.94 -19.68 -0.49
N GLY A 57 -4.88 -20.47 0.59
CA GLY A 57 -5.49 -21.80 0.66
C GLY A 57 -4.75 -22.88 -0.13
N ARG A 58 -3.56 -22.61 -0.66
CA ARG A 58 -2.75 -23.58 -1.44
C ARG A 58 -1.33 -23.72 -0.88
N GLN A 59 -0.58 -24.67 -1.43
CA GLN A 59 0.82 -24.90 -1.06
C GLN A 59 1.81 -24.21 -2.00
N ASN A 60 1.37 -23.86 -3.19
CA ASN A 60 2.20 -23.37 -4.28
C ASN A 60 1.72 -22.01 -4.78
N VAL A 61 2.57 -21.34 -5.55
CA VAL A 61 2.22 -20.14 -6.33
C VAL A 61 1.71 -20.57 -7.71
N GLY A 62 0.56 -20.06 -8.13
CA GLY A 62 -0.03 -20.32 -9.45
C GLY A 62 0.69 -19.60 -10.57
N PRO A 63 0.42 -19.98 -11.83
CA PRO A 63 1.13 -19.48 -13.01
C PRO A 63 0.81 -18.02 -13.34
N GLU A 64 -0.20 -17.42 -12.74
CA GLU A 64 -0.53 -16.00 -12.89
C GLU A 64 0.51 -15.09 -12.26
N TRP A 65 1.14 -15.53 -11.18
CA TRP A 65 2.18 -14.82 -10.48
C TRP A 65 3.55 -15.19 -11.06
N LYS A 66 4.15 -14.28 -11.80
CA LYS A 66 5.44 -14.47 -12.46
C LYS A 66 6.52 -13.65 -11.79
N VAL A 67 7.76 -14.11 -11.86
CA VAL A 67 8.94 -13.31 -11.52
C VAL A 67 9.67 -12.99 -12.79
N GLU A 68 9.69 -11.72 -13.17
CA GLU A 68 10.30 -11.22 -14.40
C GLU A 68 11.09 -9.94 -14.09
N ASP A 69 12.32 -9.85 -14.55
CA ASP A 69 13.17 -8.65 -14.42
C ASP A 69 13.24 -8.07 -12.98
N GLY A 70 13.26 -8.93 -11.97
CA GLY A 70 13.33 -8.51 -10.58
C GLY A 70 12.01 -7.99 -9.99
N VAL A 71 10.88 -8.27 -10.62
CA VAL A 71 9.55 -7.91 -10.12
C VAL A 71 8.66 -9.15 -9.99
N ILE A 72 7.73 -9.14 -9.04
CA ILE A 72 6.58 -10.04 -9.02
C ILE A 72 5.50 -9.38 -9.87
N HIS A 73 5.02 -10.10 -10.88
CA HIS A 73 4.01 -9.66 -11.82
C HIS A 73 2.80 -10.59 -11.76
N LEU A 74 1.63 -10.07 -11.40
CA LEU A 74 0.36 -10.72 -11.65
C LEU A 74 -0.02 -10.45 -13.11
N SER A 75 -0.21 -11.51 -13.88
CA SER A 75 -0.56 -11.41 -15.29
C SER A 75 -2.05 -11.53 -15.51
N GLY A 76 -2.71 -10.41 -15.80
CA GLY A 76 -4.15 -10.38 -16.12
C GLY A 76 -4.56 -11.23 -17.32
N SER A 77 -3.61 -11.58 -18.21
CA SER A 77 -3.85 -12.47 -19.35
C SER A 77 -4.08 -13.94 -18.96
N GLU A 78 -3.69 -14.32 -17.75
CA GLU A 78 -3.86 -15.67 -17.20
C GLU A 78 -5.13 -15.80 -16.34
N LYS A 79 -5.98 -14.77 -16.35
CA LYS A 79 -7.20 -14.68 -15.53
C LYS A 79 -8.07 -15.94 -15.64
N GLY A 80 -8.48 -16.47 -14.49
CA GLY A 80 -9.35 -17.67 -14.40
C GLY A 80 -8.60 -19.00 -14.48
N LYS A 81 -7.25 -18.97 -14.56
CA LYS A 81 -6.40 -20.13 -14.29
C LYS A 81 -6.20 -20.27 -12.77
N GLU A 82 -5.29 -20.99 -12.27
CA GLU A 82 -5.16 -21.28 -10.85
C GLU A 82 -4.69 -20.07 -9.99
N GLY A 83 -5.28 -18.88 -10.19
CA GLY A 83 -4.97 -17.64 -9.50
C GLY A 83 -5.34 -17.59 -8.02
N GLY A 84 -5.44 -16.40 -7.52
CA GLY A 84 -5.76 -16.05 -6.15
C GLY A 84 -4.64 -15.23 -5.49
N ASP A 85 -4.95 -14.63 -4.38
CA ASP A 85 -4.04 -13.74 -3.66
C ASP A 85 -2.75 -14.45 -3.26
N LEU A 86 -1.63 -13.75 -3.44
CA LEU A 86 -0.32 -14.23 -3.04
C LEU A 86 -0.06 -13.85 -1.58
N VAL A 87 0.05 -14.83 -0.68
CA VAL A 87 0.21 -14.61 0.75
C VAL A 87 1.58 -15.03 1.26
N THR A 88 2.11 -14.33 2.27
CA THR A 88 3.36 -14.71 2.93
C THR A 88 3.23 -16.03 3.71
N ASN A 89 4.28 -16.84 3.76
CA ASN A 89 4.33 -18.00 4.64
C ASN A 89 4.37 -17.57 6.12
N GLU A 90 4.98 -16.43 6.42
CA GLU A 90 5.10 -15.89 7.77
C GLU A 90 3.92 -14.97 8.13
N GLU A 91 3.65 -14.87 9.42
CA GLU A 91 2.69 -13.94 10.00
C GLU A 91 3.39 -12.80 10.75
N PHE A 92 2.76 -11.65 10.77
CA PHE A 92 3.27 -10.43 11.39
C PHE A 92 2.22 -9.82 12.33
N GLU A 93 2.68 -9.30 13.46
CA GLU A 93 1.86 -8.63 14.48
C GLU A 93 2.13 -7.13 14.43
N ASN A 94 3.23 -6.67 15.03
CA ASN A 94 3.70 -5.29 14.90
C ASN A 94 4.74 -5.23 13.80
N PHE A 95 4.54 -4.38 12.81
CA PHE A 95 5.42 -4.35 11.63
C PHE A 95 5.51 -2.98 10.98
N ASP A 96 6.56 -2.83 10.18
CA ASP A 96 6.76 -1.78 9.20
C ASP A 96 7.04 -2.48 7.86
N LEU A 97 6.09 -2.40 6.92
CA LEU A 97 6.15 -3.00 5.59
C LEU A 97 6.41 -1.91 4.56
N LYS A 98 7.37 -2.15 3.67
CA LYS A 98 7.64 -1.28 2.52
C LYS A 98 7.64 -2.10 1.25
N LEU A 99 7.07 -1.55 0.20
CA LEU A 99 7.15 -2.10 -1.15
C LEU A 99 6.90 -1.03 -2.20
N ASP A 100 7.20 -1.39 -3.43
CA ASP A 100 6.85 -0.61 -4.61
C ASP A 100 5.82 -1.36 -5.44
N TRP A 101 4.84 -0.64 -5.97
CA TRP A 101 3.84 -1.18 -6.87
C TRP A 101 3.65 -0.31 -8.12
N LYS A 102 3.21 -0.94 -9.19
CA LYS A 102 2.79 -0.32 -10.44
C LYS A 102 1.59 -1.10 -10.97
N ILE A 103 0.62 -0.43 -11.62
CA ILE A 103 -0.61 -1.06 -12.08
C ILE A 103 -0.90 -0.70 -13.54
N SER A 104 -1.65 -1.56 -14.23
CA SER A 104 -2.13 -1.35 -15.59
C SER A 104 -3.27 -0.34 -15.68
N ASP A 105 -3.62 0.05 -16.92
CA ASP A 105 -4.80 0.91 -17.20
C ASP A 105 -6.07 0.25 -16.65
N LYS A 106 -6.83 0.99 -15.86
CA LYS A 106 -8.04 0.55 -15.14
C LYS A 106 -7.83 -0.66 -14.23
N GLY A 107 -6.60 -0.91 -13.81
CA GLY A 107 -6.28 -2.03 -12.94
C GLY A 107 -6.75 -1.81 -11.50
N ASN A 108 -7.00 -2.93 -10.83
CA ASN A 108 -7.35 -3.05 -9.43
C ASN A 108 -6.49 -4.14 -8.77
N SER A 109 -6.03 -3.88 -7.55
CA SER A 109 -5.28 -4.78 -6.69
C SER A 109 -5.28 -4.22 -5.27
N GLY A 110 -4.60 -4.88 -4.32
CA GLY A 110 -4.49 -4.42 -2.94
C GLY A 110 -3.31 -5.02 -2.21
N ILE A 111 -2.92 -4.37 -1.11
CA ILE A 111 -2.01 -4.93 -0.12
C ILE A 111 -2.84 -5.21 1.12
N ILE A 112 -3.06 -6.51 1.40
CA ILE A 112 -3.93 -6.94 2.50
C ILE A 112 -3.04 -7.46 3.63
N PHE A 113 -3.25 -6.99 4.84
CA PHE A 113 -2.47 -7.39 6.02
C PHE A 113 -3.37 -7.91 7.14
N TYR A 114 -2.80 -8.65 8.08
CA TYR A 114 -3.52 -9.42 9.09
C TYR A 114 -4.46 -10.49 8.51
N VAL A 115 -4.10 -11.05 7.36
CA VAL A 115 -4.85 -12.18 6.78
C VAL A 115 -4.71 -13.40 7.69
N HIS A 116 -5.85 -13.89 8.17
CA HIS A 116 -5.94 -15.17 8.87
C HIS A 116 -6.31 -16.25 7.85
N GLU A 117 -5.34 -17.11 7.54
CA GLU A 117 -5.53 -18.14 6.53
C GLU A 117 -6.22 -19.37 7.11
N ASP A 118 -7.51 -19.48 6.88
CA ASP A 118 -8.35 -20.65 7.17
C ASP A 118 -9.36 -20.81 6.02
N PRO A 119 -8.94 -21.42 4.88
CA PRO A 119 -9.77 -21.48 3.69
C PRO A 119 -11.04 -22.34 3.84
N ALA A 120 -11.14 -23.12 4.92
CA ALA A 120 -12.38 -23.84 5.25
C ALA A 120 -13.45 -22.93 5.83
N LYS A 121 -13.05 -21.79 6.42
CA LYS A 121 -13.93 -20.81 7.06
C LYS A 121 -13.99 -19.48 6.31
N TYR A 122 -12.86 -19.02 5.79
CA TYR A 122 -12.71 -17.77 5.06
C TYR A 122 -12.20 -18.09 3.66
N HIS A 123 -13.02 -17.80 2.64
CA HIS A 123 -12.71 -18.19 1.28
C HIS A 123 -11.75 -17.21 0.60
N GLU A 124 -11.72 -15.97 1.11
CA GLU A 124 -10.96 -14.88 0.53
C GLU A 124 -10.13 -14.15 1.62
N THR A 125 -9.00 -13.58 1.23
CA THR A 125 -8.10 -12.85 2.15
C THR A 125 -8.78 -11.65 2.80
N TYR A 126 -9.63 -10.94 2.05
CA TYR A 126 -10.37 -9.76 2.52
C TYR A 126 -11.50 -10.08 3.52
N GLU A 127 -11.85 -11.35 3.73
CA GLU A 127 -12.82 -11.70 4.79
C GLU A 127 -12.23 -11.55 6.20
N THR A 128 -10.92 -11.46 6.30
CA THR A 128 -10.20 -11.28 7.57
C THR A 128 -9.24 -10.11 7.57
N GLY A 129 -8.54 -9.90 6.46
CA GLY A 129 -7.47 -8.92 6.31
C GLY A 129 -7.98 -7.51 6.04
N ILE A 130 -7.13 -6.55 6.32
CA ILE A 130 -7.34 -5.11 6.15
C ILE A 130 -6.54 -4.67 4.93
N GLU A 131 -7.12 -3.84 4.05
CA GLU A 131 -6.54 -3.52 2.75
C GLU A 131 -6.10 -2.07 2.61
N MET A 132 -4.86 -1.87 2.13
CA MET A 132 -4.44 -0.66 1.45
C MET A 132 -4.71 -0.83 -0.03
N GLN A 133 -5.61 -0.02 -0.59
CA GLN A 133 -6.04 -0.12 -1.98
C GLN A 133 -4.92 0.20 -2.96
N ILE A 134 -4.82 -0.57 -4.03
CA ILE A 134 -4.04 -0.28 -5.23
C ILE A 134 -4.99 -0.15 -6.41
N LEU A 135 -5.02 1.03 -7.04
CA LEU A 135 -5.97 1.32 -8.10
C LEU A 135 -5.41 2.28 -9.14
N ASP A 136 -5.85 2.15 -10.37
CA ASP A 136 -5.72 3.24 -11.32
C ASP A 136 -6.83 4.27 -11.08
N ASN A 137 -6.50 5.35 -10.37
CA ASN A 137 -7.45 6.42 -10.05
C ASN A 137 -7.95 7.22 -11.27
N GLY A 138 -7.35 7.02 -12.45
CA GLY A 138 -7.61 7.86 -13.61
C GLY A 138 -7.03 9.29 -13.47
N THR A 139 -7.52 10.18 -14.32
CA THR A 139 -7.21 11.62 -14.28
C THR A 139 -8.47 12.40 -14.67
N PRO A 140 -8.51 13.75 -14.55
CA PRO A 140 -9.65 14.53 -15.03
C PRO A 140 -10.00 14.32 -16.50
N THR A 141 -9.05 13.85 -17.32
CA THR A 141 -9.21 13.65 -18.77
C THR A 141 -9.20 12.18 -19.20
N ARG A 142 -8.94 11.23 -18.29
CA ARG A 142 -8.90 9.79 -18.53
C ARG A 142 -9.64 9.04 -17.42
N LEU A 143 -10.59 8.20 -17.81
CA LEU A 143 -11.28 7.33 -16.86
C LEU A 143 -10.32 6.27 -16.34
N GLY A 144 -10.22 6.18 -15.02
CA GLY A 144 -9.55 5.08 -14.30
C GLY A 144 -10.47 3.89 -14.10
N GLN A 145 -10.13 3.08 -13.12
CA GLN A 145 -10.94 1.95 -12.68
C GLN A 145 -12.27 2.46 -12.07
N PRO A 146 -13.42 1.87 -12.46
CA PRO A 146 -14.74 2.36 -12.04
C PRO A 146 -14.95 2.43 -10.52
N ASP A 147 -14.33 1.53 -9.75
CA ASP A 147 -14.43 1.48 -8.29
C ASP A 147 -13.89 2.78 -7.62
N GLY A 148 -12.86 3.38 -8.18
CA GLY A 148 -12.28 4.65 -7.72
C GLY A 148 -13.20 5.89 -7.79
N LYS A 149 -14.45 5.71 -8.25
CA LYS A 149 -15.50 6.73 -8.10
C LYS A 149 -15.98 6.87 -6.66
N LEU A 150 -15.84 5.82 -5.86
CA LEU A 150 -16.12 5.85 -4.43
C LEU A 150 -14.95 6.47 -3.68
N TYR A 151 -15.28 7.33 -2.72
CA TYR A 151 -14.30 8.18 -2.05
C TYR A 151 -13.28 7.41 -1.19
N THR A 152 -13.61 6.19 -0.78
CA THR A 152 -12.77 5.31 0.06
C THR A 152 -12.21 4.11 -0.70
N HIS A 153 -12.18 4.16 -2.05
CA HIS A 153 -11.73 3.05 -2.91
C HIS A 153 -10.57 3.45 -3.82
N ARG A 154 -9.90 4.56 -3.54
CA ARG A 154 -8.79 5.07 -4.36
C ARG A 154 -7.45 4.51 -3.90
N ALA A 155 -6.44 4.59 -4.77
CA ALA A 155 -5.10 4.13 -4.42
C ALA A 155 -4.58 4.79 -3.13
N GLY A 156 -4.18 3.98 -2.17
CA GLY A 156 -3.70 4.39 -0.85
C GLY A 156 -4.77 4.49 0.23
N ASP A 157 -6.05 4.34 -0.12
CA ASP A 157 -7.13 4.34 0.87
C ASP A 157 -7.08 3.08 1.75
N LEU A 158 -7.55 3.22 2.98
CA LEU A 158 -7.96 2.10 3.79
C LEU A 158 -9.33 1.66 3.26
N TYR A 159 -9.31 0.64 2.40
CA TYR A 159 -10.39 0.30 1.49
C TYR A 159 -11.76 0.19 2.18
N ASP A 160 -12.75 0.91 1.62
CA ASP A 160 -14.14 1.03 2.09
C ASP A 160 -14.32 1.58 3.52
N LEU A 161 -13.24 2.00 4.19
CA LEU A 161 -13.27 2.51 5.57
C LEU A 161 -12.85 3.97 5.68
N MET A 162 -11.69 4.34 5.13
CA MET A 162 -11.15 5.70 5.28
C MET A 162 -10.37 6.13 4.04
N ALA A 163 -10.71 7.31 3.53
CA ALA A 163 -9.95 7.92 2.44
C ALA A 163 -8.60 8.45 2.94
N SER A 164 -7.60 8.30 2.12
CA SER A 164 -6.25 8.82 2.31
C SER A 164 -6.02 10.11 1.53
N LYS A 165 -4.87 10.74 1.76
CA LYS A 165 -4.40 11.81 0.88
C LYS A 165 -3.98 11.22 -0.47
N GLU A 166 -4.56 11.75 -1.56
CA GLU A 166 -4.22 11.32 -2.92
C GLU A 166 -2.83 11.82 -3.33
N VAL A 167 -1.88 10.92 -3.42
CA VAL A 167 -0.49 11.20 -3.82
C VAL A 167 0.07 10.11 -4.74
N ALA A 168 -0.80 9.27 -5.32
CA ALA A 168 -0.38 8.25 -6.27
C ALA A 168 0.26 8.88 -7.51
N ASN A 169 1.35 8.29 -7.98
CA ASN A 169 2.01 8.68 -9.22
C ASN A 169 1.14 8.33 -10.43
N PRO A 170 1.36 8.98 -11.58
CA PRO A 170 0.64 8.67 -12.81
C PRO A 170 0.70 7.19 -13.22
N LEU A 171 -0.30 6.77 -13.99
CA LEU A 171 -0.37 5.41 -14.54
C LEU A 171 0.96 4.99 -15.21
N GLY A 172 1.41 3.79 -14.90
CA GLY A 172 2.65 3.21 -15.42
C GLY A 172 3.90 3.62 -14.64
N GLU A 173 3.81 4.51 -13.68
CA GLU A 173 4.90 4.86 -12.77
C GLU A 173 4.85 4.01 -11.49
N TRP A 174 6.02 3.83 -10.87
CA TRP A 174 6.13 3.13 -9.59
C TRP A 174 5.67 4.02 -8.45
N ASN A 175 4.87 3.44 -7.55
CA ASN A 175 4.52 4.03 -6.28
C ASN A 175 5.27 3.32 -5.15
N HIS A 176 5.79 4.08 -4.21
CA HIS A 176 6.47 3.60 -3.00
C HIS A 176 5.53 3.71 -1.83
N ILE A 177 5.29 2.61 -1.10
CA ILE A 177 4.43 2.64 0.09
C ILE A 177 5.17 2.17 1.34
N GLU A 178 4.65 2.63 2.48
CA GLU A 178 4.96 2.11 3.80
C GLU A 178 3.67 1.94 4.58
N ILE A 179 3.46 0.74 5.12
CA ILE A 179 2.38 0.42 6.06
C ILE A 179 3.03 0.10 7.39
N LYS A 180 2.77 0.91 8.39
CA LYS A 180 3.29 0.71 9.74
C LYS A 180 2.15 0.48 10.71
N CYS A 181 2.18 -0.65 11.42
CA CYS A 181 1.21 -0.94 12.46
C CYS A 181 1.90 -1.38 13.75
N VAL A 182 1.62 -0.68 14.85
CA VAL A 182 2.21 -0.95 16.17
C VAL A 182 1.13 -0.83 17.23
N ASN A 183 0.79 -1.94 17.89
CA ASN A 183 -0.26 -1.98 18.93
C ASN A 183 -1.56 -1.31 18.44
N GLY A 184 -1.98 -1.58 17.21
CA GLY A 184 -3.17 -1.03 16.59
C GLY A 184 -3.03 0.38 16.00
N ASN A 185 -1.96 1.12 16.27
CA ASN A 185 -1.71 2.38 15.60
C ASN A 185 -1.26 2.09 14.17
N LEU A 186 -2.10 2.43 13.21
CA LEU A 186 -1.89 2.21 11.79
C LEU A 186 -1.59 3.52 11.09
N ASP A 187 -0.45 3.56 10.39
CA ASP A 187 -0.05 4.68 9.56
C ASP A 187 0.24 4.21 8.14
N PHE A 188 -0.29 4.92 7.15
CA PHE A 188 0.05 4.75 5.74
C PHE A 188 0.90 5.89 5.23
N TYR A 189 1.91 5.53 4.45
CA TYR A 189 2.74 6.47 3.69
C TYR A 189 2.74 6.06 2.21
N MET A 190 2.69 7.03 1.32
CA MET A 190 2.84 6.82 -0.11
C MET A 190 3.68 7.92 -0.73
N ASN A 191 4.66 7.53 -1.54
CA ASN A 191 5.58 8.44 -2.25
C ASN A 191 6.28 9.45 -1.32
N GLY A 192 6.59 9.02 -0.08
CA GLY A 192 7.27 9.81 0.94
C GLY A 192 6.37 10.74 1.75
N GLU A 193 5.06 10.71 1.54
CA GLU A 193 4.09 11.49 2.30
C GLU A 193 3.29 10.59 3.26
N HIS A 194 3.02 11.06 4.48
CA HIS A 194 2.07 10.45 5.39
C HIS A 194 0.65 10.73 4.88
N THR A 195 -0.11 9.68 4.60
CA THR A 195 -1.39 9.79 3.88
C THR A 195 -2.61 9.47 4.73
N LEU A 196 -2.44 8.61 5.75
CA LEU A 196 -3.54 8.17 6.61
C LEU A 196 -2.99 7.73 7.96
N SER A 197 -3.75 7.99 9.04
CA SER A 197 -3.52 7.44 10.38
C SER A 197 -4.83 7.07 11.03
N THR A 198 -4.90 5.90 11.68
CA THR A 198 -6.06 5.45 12.46
C THR A 198 -5.61 4.50 13.57
N HIS A 199 -6.53 4.15 14.46
CA HIS A 199 -6.31 3.11 15.47
C HIS A 199 -7.27 1.94 15.22
N LEU A 200 -6.69 0.75 15.05
CA LEU A 200 -7.44 -0.49 14.86
C LEU A 200 -8.00 -0.98 16.20
N TRP A 201 -9.09 -1.73 16.14
CA TRP A 201 -9.71 -2.48 17.26
C TRP A 201 -10.32 -1.62 18.37
N ASP A 202 -10.38 -0.30 18.21
CA ASP A 202 -11.11 0.61 19.11
C ASP A 202 -12.58 0.78 18.69
N ASP A 203 -13.34 1.60 19.45
CA ASP A 203 -14.76 1.87 19.18
C ASP A 203 -14.97 2.57 17.80
N ASN A 204 -14.03 3.37 17.35
CA ASN A 204 -14.12 4.02 16.04
C ASN A 204 -13.91 3.02 14.91
N TRP A 205 -12.98 2.08 15.07
CA TRP A 205 -12.76 0.97 14.17
C TRP A 205 -14.05 0.16 13.99
N GLN A 206 -14.71 -0.21 15.08
CA GLN A 206 -15.99 -0.94 15.05
C GLN A 206 -17.09 -0.15 14.34
N LYS A 207 -17.16 1.17 14.56
CA LYS A 207 -18.15 2.04 13.87
C LYS A 207 -17.89 2.11 12.37
N MET A 208 -16.63 2.20 11.93
CA MET A 208 -16.28 2.20 10.51
C MET A 208 -16.70 0.88 9.85
N ILE A 209 -16.39 -0.27 10.45
CA ILE A 209 -16.81 -1.57 9.93
C ILE A 209 -18.33 -1.68 9.84
N ALA A 210 -19.05 -1.22 10.85
CA ALA A 210 -20.52 -1.33 10.92
C ALA A 210 -21.26 -0.62 9.77
N ILE A 211 -20.65 0.35 9.13
CA ILE A 211 -21.22 1.10 7.99
C ILE A 211 -20.59 0.74 6.64
N SER A 212 -19.57 -0.13 6.63
CA SER A 212 -18.87 -0.57 5.43
C SER A 212 -19.50 -1.82 4.81
N LYS A 213 -18.99 -2.24 3.66
CA LYS A 213 -19.34 -3.52 3.03
C LYS A 213 -18.95 -4.74 3.86
N PHE A 214 -18.03 -4.56 4.81
CA PHE A 214 -17.51 -5.63 5.68
C PHE A 214 -18.37 -5.92 6.92
N LYS A 215 -19.45 -5.17 7.15
CA LYS A 215 -20.31 -5.27 8.36
C LYS A 215 -20.82 -6.68 8.66
N ASP A 216 -21.01 -7.49 7.63
CA ASP A 216 -21.51 -8.87 7.73
C ASP A 216 -20.38 -9.91 7.64
N MET A 217 -19.11 -9.50 7.71
CA MET A 217 -17.92 -10.36 7.70
C MET A 217 -17.33 -10.49 9.12
N PRO A 218 -17.64 -11.53 9.88
CA PRO A 218 -17.29 -11.61 11.30
C PRO A 218 -15.78 -11.74 11.57
N GLY A 219 -14.99 -12.11 10.56
CA GLY A 219 -13.52 -12.20 10.65
C GLY A 219 -12.79 -10.90 10.29
N PHE A 220 -13.47 -9.98 9.60
CA PHE A 220 -12.82 -8.79 9.05
C PHE A 220 -12.22 -7.90 10.14
N GLY A 221 -10.92 -7.64 10.02
CA GLY A 221 -10.20 -6.72 10.90
C GLY A 221 -10.20 -7.08 12.39
N THR A 222 -10.41 -8.38 12.74
CA THR A 222 -10.42 -8.84 14.13
C THR A 222 -9.10 -9.44 14.58
N PHE A 223 -8.25 -9.86 13.65
CA PHE A 223 -6.97 -10.50 13.94
C PHE A 223 -5.89 -9.44 14.12
N GLN A 224 -5.08 -9.60 15.19
CA GLN A 224 -3.96 -8.70 15.51
C GLN A 224 -2.61 -9.23 15.01
N LYS A 225 -2.62 -10.39 14.39
CA LYS A 225 -1.49 -11.05 13.77
C LYS A 225 -1.99 -11.83 12.55
N GLY A 226 -1.25 -11.77 11.45
CA GLY A 226 -1.63 -12.48 10.23
C GLY A 226 -0.59 -12.31 9.13
N LYS A 227 -0.92 -12.87 7.98
CA LYS A 227 -0.10 -12.82 6.77
C LYS A 227 -0.27 -11.48 6.04
N ILE A 228 0.68 -11.17 5.16
CA ILE A 228 0.58 -10.11 4.15
C ILE A 228 0.16 -10.77 2.85
N ALA A 229 -0.81 -10.17 2.14
CA ALA A 229 -1.23 -10.59 0.83
C ALA A 229 -1.06 -9.50 -0.22
N LEU A 230 -0.75 -9.92 -1.45
CA LEU A 230 -0.85 -9.14 -2.68
C LEU A 230 -2.08 -9.65 -3.43
N GLN A 231 -3.05 -8.76 -3.69
CA GLN A 231 -4.37 -9.16 -4.19
C GLN A 231 -4.34 -9.47 -5.68
N ASP A 232 -4.97 -10.58 -6.06
CA ASP A 232 -5.32 -10.93 -7.44
C ASP A 232 -6.75 -10.47 -7.74
N HIS A 233 -6.89 -9.32 -8.40
CA HIS A 233 -8.17 -8.83 -8.93
C HIS A 233 -8.35 -9.12 -10.44
N GLY A 234 -7.38 -9.83 -11.03
CA GLY A 234 -7.37 -10.24 -12.44
C GLY A 234 -6.86 -9.17 -13.40
N ASP A 235 -6.18 -8.16 -12.90
CA ASP A 235 -5.54 -7.10 -13.68
C ASP A 235 -4.02 -7.16 -13.54
N ASP A 236 -3.27 -6.66 -14.55
CA ASP A 236 -1.81 -6.63 -14.46
C ASP A 236 -1.35 -5.66 -13.36
N VAL A 237 -0.59 -6.17 -12.40
CA VAL A 237 0.06 -5.40 -11.34
C VAL A 237 1.47 -5.93 -11.08
N TRP A 238 2.39 -5.05 -10.76
CA TRP A 238 3.80 -5.35 -10.53
C TRP A 238 4.23 -4.90 -9.15
N PHE A 239 5.00 -5.75 -8.46
CA PHE A 239 5.54 -5.50 -7.13
C PHE A 239 7.05 -5.74 -7.09
N LYS A 240 7.78 -4.89 -6.37
CA LYS A 240 9.22 -5.07 -6.07
C LYS A 240 9.58 -4.46 -4.73
N ASN A 241 10.83 -4.65 -4.31
CA ASN A 241 11.39 -4.03 -3.11
C ASN A 241 10.61 -4.36 -1.83
N ILE A 242 9.97 -5.54 -1.79
CA ILE A 242 9.11 -5.95 -0.67
C ILE A 242 9.99 -6.29 0.53
N ARG A 243 9.88 -5.51 1.59
CA ARG A 243 10.67 -5.68 2.82
C ARG A 243 9.84 -5.36 4.05
N ILE A 244 10.10 -6.05 5.13
CA ILE A 244 9.37 -5.89 6.39
C ILE A 244 10.33 -5.86 7.57
N LYS A 245 9.95 -5.11 8.59
CA LYS A 245 10.61 -5.08 9.89
C LYS A 245 9.58 -5.40 10.97
N ARG A 246 9.89 -6.36 11.86
CA ARG A 246 9.11 -6.62 13.07
C ARG A 246 9.41 -5.52 14.11
N LEU A 247 8.41 -5.00 14.78
CA LEU A 247 8.50 -3.90 15.74
C LEU A 247 8.10 -4.34 17.14
#